data_dac0509fdb0309149941af4dd92bd28a
#
_entry.id   dac0509fdb0309149941af4dd92bd28a
#
_cell.length_a   1.000
_cell.length_b   1.000
_cell.length_c   1.000
_cell.angle_alpha   90.00
_cell.angle_beta   90.00
_cell.angle_gamma   90.00
#
_symmetry.space_group_name_H-M   'P 1'
#
loop_
_entity.id
_entity.type
_entity.pdbx_description
1 polymer ?
#
loop_
_entity_poly.entity_id
_entity_poly.type
_entity_poly.pdbx_seq_one_letter_code
_entity_poly.pdbx_strand_id
1 'polypeptide(L)'
;MKNIFKYMACALALTAAFSCSKLNETPVFEDSKSFAAFTQTSYSVNEDVGTLVIPVTIASPDPKKVTVAYSVADSTAKEGVNFSLVDEAAVLVYDGQTYTQNIEINITNIATTAEQSGYTGDLVFTVTIESAGELDLGHNKTCTVKIVDLDHPLAAILGEYNVAGTFYGGSPAEWVMTIDKDEKDPTVVWIDTPVYFSVVAASWGDYHVYGNVSEDLKTITIPCGQPCGPNSEEPAWGDDKNDTFIFGTWEPGIYLHDSGVVTFTQQADGTWTTEDAPAAWPKVSVSLYVQMLMDPGSMVLTKK
;
A
#
# COMPACT_ATOMS: atom_id res chain seq x y z
N MET A 1 43.36 1.07 -58.34
CA MET A 1 42.36 0.73 -57.31
C MET A 1 42.92 -0.11 -56.16
N LYS A 2 43.92 -0.95 -56.31
CA LYS A 2 44.47 -1.78 -55.22
C LYS A 2 45.20 -1.02 -54.10
N ASN A 3 45.69 0.19 -54.33
CA ASN A 3 46.48 0.94 -53.34
C ASN A 3 45.58 1.81 -52.39
N ILE A 4 44.37 2.20 -52.84
CA ILE A 4 43.43 2.99 -52.05
C ILE A 4 42.86 2.17 -50.91
N PHE A 5 42.61 0.88 -51.12
CA PHE A 5 42.16 -0.04 -50.05
C PHE A 5 43.16 -0.28 -48.93
N LYS A 6 44.48 -0.24 -49.27
CA LYS A 6 45.52 -0.39 -48.21
C LYS A 6 45.61 0.83 -47.31
N TYR A 7 45.48 2.02 -47.83
CA TYR A 7 45.51 3.23 -46.99
C TYR A 7 44.21 3.45 -46.20
N MET A 8 43.07 3.01 -46.76
CA MET A 8 41.81 3.02 -46.02
C MET A 8 41.79 2.03 -44.85
N ALA A 9 42.36 0.85 -45.01
CA ALA A 9 42.52 -0.15 -43.93
C ALA A 9 43.45 0.32 -42.82
N CYS A 10 44.56 1.02 -43.15
CA CYS A 10 45.46 1.61 -42.14
C CYS A 10 44.83 2.80 -41.41
N ALA A 11 44.03 3.63 -42.09
CA ALA A 11 43.31 4.76 -41.46
C ALA A 11 42.24 4.27 -40.50
N LEU A 12 41.48 3.20 -40.83
CA LEU A 12 40.49 2.58 -39.93
C LEU A 12 41.17 1.92 -38.70
N ALA A 13 42.36 1.32 -38.86
CA ALA A 13 43.07 0.71 -37.76
C ALA A 13 43.65 1.75 -36.77
N LEU A 14 44.05 2.94 -37.24
CA LEU A 14 44.53 4.02 -36.38
C LEU A 14 43.38 4.71 -35.59
N THR A 15 42.22 4.81 -36.14
CA THR A 15 41.05 5.39 -35.42
C THR A 15 40.50 4.45 -34.32
N ALA A 16 40.66 3.13 -34.50
CA ALA A 16 40.28 2.16 -33.47
C ALA A 16 41.24 2.15 -32.26
N ALA A 17 42.52 2.56 -32.44
CA ALA A 17 43.51 2.59 -31.36
C ALA A 17 43.37 3.79 -30.40
N PHE A 18 42.66 4.87 -30.81
CA PHE A 18 42.45 6.03 -29.95
C PHE A 18 41.07 6.05 -29.25
N SER A 19 40.20 5.11 -29.57
CA SER A 19 38.87 5.04 -28.99
C SER A 19 38.76 4.22 -27.70
N CYS A 20 39.80 3.49 -27.28
CA CYS A 20 39.70 2.54 -26.16
C CYS A 20 40.34 3.00 -24.85
N SER A 21 40.97 4.17 -24.76
CA SER A 21 41.64 4.57 -23.51
C SER A 21 40.70 5.18 -22.47
N LYS A 22 39.47 5.59 -22.83
CA LYS A 22 38.49 6.13 -21.87
C LYS A 22 37.37 5.15 -21.48
N LEU A 23 37.32 3.97 -22.11
CA LEU A 23 36.29 2.96 -21.81
C LEU A 23 36.70 1.94 -20.75
N ASN A 24 37.95 1.98 -20.28
CA ASN A 24 38.46 1.04 -19.28
C ASN A 24 38.75 1.66 -17.90
N GLU A 25 38.35 2.89 -17.67
CA GLU A 25 38.34 3.44 -16.32
C GLU A 25 37.07 2.94 -15.64
N THR A 26 37.21 1.94 -14.77
CA THR A 26 36.14 1.60 -13.82
C THR A 26 35.82 2.87 -13.05
N PRO A 27 34.54 3.32 -13.01
CA PRO A 27 34.19 4.49 -12.23
C PRO A 27 34.58 4.26 -10.76
N VAL A 28 35.58 5.00 -10.29
CA VAL A 28 36.02 4.96 -8.90
C VAL A 28 35.19 5.96 -8.13
N PHE A 29 34.57 5.54 -7.03
CA PHE A 29 33.89 6.43 -6.13
C PHE A 29 34.91 7.35 -5.46
N GLU A 30 34.82 8.66 -5.67
CA GLU A 30 35.73 9.65 -5.09
C GLU A 30 35.40 9.86 -3.60
N ASP A 31 36.42 9.81 -2.76
CA ASP A 31 36.25 10.00 -1.31
C ASP A 31 35.64 11.36 -0.92
N SER A 32 35.90 12.39 -1.72
CA SER A 32 35.30 13.72 -1.57
C SER A 32 33.79 13.77 -1.78
N LYS A 33 33.20 12.68 -2.28
CA LYS A 33 31.75 12.51 -2.49
C LYS A 33 31.12 11.53 -1.50
N SER A 34 31.83 11.22 -0.43
CA SER A 34 31.31 10.37 0.63
C SER A 34 30.13 11.04 1.35
N PHE A 35 29.11 10.27 1.66
CA PHE A 35 27.89 10.80 2.28
C PHE A 35 27.25 9.81 3.25
N ALA A 36 26.44 10.34 4.17
CA ALA A 36 25.58 9.56 5.04
C ALA A 36 24.13 9.58 4.53
N ALA A 37 23.44 8.44 4.58
CA ALA A 37 22.05 8.32 4.16
C ALA A 37 21.33 7.17 4.86
N PHE A 38 20.01 7.24 4.91
CA PHE A 38 19.16 6.10 5.23
C PHE A 38 19.18 5.08 4.09
N THR A 39 19.11 3.79 4.44
CA THR A 39 18.97 2.71 3.45
C THR A 39 17.55 2.65 2.86
N GLN A 40 16.55 3.12 3.63
CA GLN A 40 15.15 3.22 3.21
C GLN A 40 14.59 4.58 3.66
N THR A 41 13.66 5.12 2.90
CA THR A 41 13.02 6.41 3.19
C THR A 41 11.70 6.29 3.94
N SER A 42 11.22 5.05 4.16
CA SER A 42 10.00 4.78 4.91
C SER A 42 10.03 3.42 5.60
N TYR A 43 9.39 3.35 6.76
CA TYR A 43 9.10 2.13 7.51
C TYR A 43 7.62 2.12 7.88
N SER A 44 7.03 0.92 7.87
CA SER A 44 5.72 0.66 8.45
C SER A 44 5.88 -0.47 9.46
N VAL A 45 5.53 -0.20 10.71
CA VAL A 45 5.70 -1.14 11.82
C VAL A 45 4.43 -1.18 12.65
N ASN A 46 4.13 -2.33 13.25
CA ASN A 46 3.03 -2.44 14.20
C ASN A 46 3.39 -1.75 15.52
N GLU A 47 2.42 -1.24 16.24
CA GLU A 47 2.63 -0.61 17.54
C GLU A 47 3.20 -1.56 18.61
N ASP A 48 3.06 -2.87 18.44
CA ASP A 48 3.59 -3.90 19.33
C ASP A 48 5.01 -4.37 18.98
N VAL A 49 5.68 -3.75 18.00
CA VAL A 49 7.02 -4.16 17.53
C VAL A 49 8.11 -4.05 18.62
N GLY A 50 7.87 -3.25 19.66
CA GLY A 50 8.83 -2.95 20.70
C GLY A 50 9.89 -1.96 20.21
N THR A 51 11.05 -2.43 19.71
CA THR A 51 12.11 -1.54 19.20
C THR A 51 12.20 -1.61 17.69
N LEU A 52 12.04 -0.44 17.04
CA LEU A 52 12.33 -0.22 15.63
C LEU A 52 13.82 0.10 15.44
N VAL A 53 14.43 -0.53 14.44
CA VAL A 53 15.83 -0.32 14.07
C VAL A 53 15.91 0.32 12.67
N ILE A 54 16.49 1.51 12.57
CA ILE A 54 16.65 2.25 11.31
C ILE A 54 18.14 2.36 10.98
N PRO A 55 18.64 1.63 9.96
CA PRO A 55 20.05 1.70 9.58
C PRO A 55 20.38 3.00 8.83
N VAL A 56 21.49 3.61 9.24
CA VAL A 56 22.13 4.74 8.57
C VAL A 56 23.47 4.25 8.02
N THR A 57 23.72 4.48 6.74
CA THR A 57 24.92 3.98 6.06
C THR A 57 25.76 5.15 5.53
N ILE A 58 27.07 5.04 5.71
CA ILE A 58 28.06 5.92 5.07
C ILE A 58 28.49 5.27 3.75
N ALA A 59 28.21 5.93 2.66
CA ALA A 59 28.72 5.57 1.34
C ALA A 59 30.09 6.22 1.16
N SER A 60 31.15 5.41 1.21
CA SER A 60 32.55 5.86 1.07
C SER A 60 33.43 4.69 0.61
N PRO A 61 34.59 4.94 0.00
CA PRO A 61 35.57 3.89 -0.36
C PRO A 61 36.06 3.08 0.84
N ASP A 62 36.26 3.76 1.98
CA ASP A 62 36.75 3.17 3.21
C ASP A 62 35.86 3.60 4.39
N PRO A 63 35.74 2.78 5.46
CA PRO A 63 34.99 3.17 6.66
C PRO A 63 35.50 4.48 7.25
N LYS A 64 34.61 5.37 7.65
CA LYS A 64 34.94 6.70 8.17
C LYS A 64 34.78 6.79 9.67
N LYS A 65 35.69 7.56 10.30
CA LYS A 65 35.53 7.95 11.69
C LYS A 65 34.81 9.32 11.74
N VAL A 66 33.50 9.28 12.02
CA VAL A 66 32.64 10.45 11.96
C VAL A 66 31.47 10.31 12.92
N THR A 67 30.92 11.45 13.37
CA THR A 67 29.68 11.50 14.11
C THR A 67 28.57 12.00 13.20
N VAL A 68 27.47 11.27 13.15
CA VAL A 68 26.26 11.62 12.42
C VAL A 68 25.19 12.03 13.44
N ALA A 69 24.73 13.28 13.37
CA ALA A 69 23.64 13.76 14.20
C ALA A 69 22.30 13.60 13.46
N TYR A 70 21.27 13.24 14.18
CA TYR A 70 19.91 13.11 13.64
C TYR A 70 18.90 13.79 14.57
N SER A 71 17.72 14.05 14.04
CA SER A 71 16.57 14.57 14.79
C SER A 71 15.35 13.72 14.51
N VAL A 72 14.39 13.74 15.43
CA VAL A 72 13.06 13.17 15.25
C VAL A 72 12.05 14.30 15.33
N ALA A 73 11.12 14.32 14.39
CA ALA A 73 10.05 15.31 14.34
C ALA A 73 8.70 14.61 14.53
N ASP A 74 7.95 15.11 15.50
CA ASP A 74 6.56 14.76 15.72
C ASP A 74 5.69 15.09 14.49
N SER A 75 4.77 14.15 14.19
CA SER A 75 3.63 14.43 13.31
C SER A 75 2.35 14.05 14.04
N THR A 76 1.67 12.98 13.62
CA THR A 76 0.56 12.41 14.40
C THR A 76 1.07 11.62 15.60
N ALA A 77 2.19 10.88 15.47
CA ALA A 77 2.89 10.30 16.60
C ALA A 77 3.67 11.34 17.41
N LYS A 78 3.72 11.18 18.73
CA LYS A 78 4.38 12.11 19.67
C LYS A 78 5.47 11.43 20.46
N GLU A 79 6.65 12.06 20.53
CA GLU A 79 7.75 11.61 21.37
C GLU A 79 7.36 11.61 22.85
N GLY A 80 7.77 10.56 23.58
CA GLY A 80 7.40 10.36 24.96
C GLY A 80 6.00 9.81 25.20
N VAL A 81 5.18 9.68 24.14
CA VAL A 81 3.82 9.09 24.19
C VAL A 81 3.76 7.84 23.32
N ASN A 82 4.00 7.97 22.03
CA ASN A 82 3.88 6.87 21.05
C ASN A 82 5.23 6.24 20.70
N PHE A 83 6.33 6.97 20.92
CA PHE A 83 7.68 6.48 20.72
C PHE A 83 8.68 7.23 21.60
N SER A 84 9.88 6.66 21.77
CA SER A 84 11.02 7.33 22.41
C SER A 84 12.33 6.90 21.79
N LEU A 85 13.33 7.80 21.77
CA LEU A 85 14.68 7.45 21.37
C LEU A 85 15.33 6.57 22.45
N VAL A 86 16.07 5.54 22.03
CA VAL A 86 16.92 4.73 22.93
C VAL A 86 18.17 5.52 23.32
N ASP A 87 18.74 6.28 22.36
CA ASP A 87 19.84 7.21 22.61
C ASP A 87 19.33 8.66 22.50
N GLU A 88 19.10 9.29 23.65
CA GLU A 88 18.64 10.68 23.74
C GLU A 88 19.68 11.69 23.21
N ALA A 89 20.96 11.29 23.06
CA ALA A 89 21.97 12.17 22.47
C ALA A 89 21.73 12.40 20.96
N ALA A 90 20.93 11.54 20.32
CA ALA A 90 20.57 11.59 18.90
C ALA A 90 21.80 11.67 17.97
N VAL A 91 22.81 10.86 18.26
CA VAL A 91 24.06 10.78 17.49
C VAL A 91 24.48 9.35 17.24
N LEU A 92 25.03 9.09 16.05
CA LEU A 92 25.68 7.82 15.70
C LEU A 92 27.18 8.05 15.60
N VAL A 93 27.96 7.28 16.32
CA VAL A 93 29.42 7.39 16.32
C VAL A 93 30.02 6.25 15.49
N TYR A 94 30.59 6.60 14.34
CA TYR A 94 31.34 5.68 13.50
C TYR A 94 32.81 5.73 13.91
N ASP A 95 33.37 4.58 14.21
CA ASP A 95 34.76 4.42 14.70
C ASP A 95 35.77 4.17 13.60
N GLY A 96 35.33 4.11 12.33
CA GLY A 96 36.15 3.76 11.19
C GLY A 96 36.29 2.24 10.96
N GLN A 97 35.42 1.43 11.53
CA GLN A 97 35.40 -0.01 11.36
C GLN A 97 34.18 -0.49 10.55
N THR A 98 33.07 0.24 10.61
CA THR A 98 31.79 -0.12 10.01
C THR A 98 31.25 0.97 9.10
N TYR A 99 30.46 0.59 8.10
CA TYR A 99 29.76 1.50 7.21
C TYR A 99 28.35 1.83 7.70
N THR A 100 27.78 1.04 8.60
CA THR A 100 26.40 1.17 9.03
C THR A 100 26.32 1.19 10.54
N GLN A 101 25.50 2.10 11.06
CA GLN A 101 25.05 2.18 12.44
C GLN A 101 23.53 2.27 12.47
N ASN A 102 22.92 1.97 13.61
CA ASN A 102 21.48 1.90 13.75
C ASN A 102 20.96 2.98 14.68
N ILE A 103 19.90 3.66 14.27
CA ILE A 103 19.04 4.42 15.18
C ILE A 103 18.04 3.41 15.75
N GLU A 104 17.93 3.38 17.06
CA GLU A 104 16.98 2.52 17.78
C GLU A 104 15.90 3.40 18.42
N ILE A 105 14.64 3.06 18.14
CA ILE A 105 13.46 3.80 18.60
C ILE A 105 12.51 2.79 19.27
N ASN A 106 12.18 3.03 20.54
CA ASN A 106 11.15 2.25 21.19
C ASN A 106 9.78 2.74 20.75
N ILE A 107 8.94 1.84 20.27
CA ILE A 107 7.54 2.09 19.93
C ILE A 107 6.71 1.70 21.15
N THR A 108 5.81 2.59 21.57
CA THR A 108 4.93 2.39 22.72
C THR A 108 3.60 1.83 22.23
N ASN A 109 3.28 0.61 22.65
CA ASN A 109 1.95 0.04 22.46
C ASN A 109 0.99 0.60 23.53
N ILE A 110 -0.09 1.24 23.07
CA ILE A 110 -1.18 1.74 23.93
C ILE A 110 -2.35 0.77 23.77
N ALA A 111 -2.22 -0.41 24.38
CA ALA A 111 -3.22 -1.48 24.26
C ALA A 111 -4.59 -1.07 24.82
N THR A 112 -5.65 -1.53 24.17
CA THR A 112 -7.02 -1.39 24.67
C THR A 112 -7.21 -2.15 26.00
N THR A 113 -7.77 -1.45 26.97
CA THR A 113 -8.16 -2.02 28.28
C THR A 113 -9.68 -1.95 28.47
N ALA A 114 -10.18 -2.52 29.58
CA ALA A 114 -11.62 -2.42 29.90
C ALA A 114 -12.10 -0.98 30.16
N GLU A 115 -11.18 -0.09 30.57
CA GLU A 115 -11.47 1.29 30.94
C GLU A 115 -11.10 2.29 29.85
N GLN A 116 -10.23 1.90 28.89
CA GLN A 116 -9.68 2.80 27.89
C GLN A 116 -9.48 2.09 26.56
N SER A 117 -9.96 2.69 25.48
CA SER A 117 -9.62 2.28 24.11
C SER A 117 -8.15 2.59 23.83
N GLY A 118 -7.40 1.62 23.32
CA GLY A 118 -6.05 1.80 22.80
C GLY A 118 -6.03 2.38 21.40
N TYR A 119 -7.17 2.41 20.72
CA TYR A 119 -7.26 2.88 19.33
C TYR A 119 -6.88 4.35 19.20
N THR A 120 -5.82 4.62 18.47
CA THR A 120 -5.30 5.96 18.16
C THR A 120 -5.34 6.28 16.68
N GLY A 121 -5.62 5.28 15.85
CA GLY A 121 -5.37 5.29 14.42
C GLY A 121 -3.88 5.18 14.07
N ASP A 122 -3.59 4.97 12.80
CA ASP A 122 -2.21 4.89 12.34
C ASP A 122 -1.48 6.23 12.57
N LEU A 123 -0.31 6.16 13.18
CA LEU A 123 0.46 7.34 13.58
C LEU A 123 1.74 7.46 12.76
N VAL A 124 2.23 8.68 12.58
CA VAL A 124 3.42 8.98 11.76
C VAL A 124 4.36 9.92 12.49
N PHE A 125 5.66 9.67 12.36
CA PHE A 125 6.74 10.58 12.71
C PHE A 125 7.87 10.53 11.67
N THR A 126 8.82 11.44 11.76
CA THR A 126 9.89 11.56 10.78
C THR A 126 11.25 11.61 11.47
N VAL A 127 12.23 10.88 10.93
CA VAL A 127 13.65 10.92 11.36
C VAL A 127 14.46 11.60 10.26
N THR A 128 15.32 12.57 10.64
CA THR A 128 16.14 13.32 9.68
C THR A 128 17.61 13.31 10.10
N ILE A 129 18.52 13.01 9.16
CA ILE A 129 19.95 13.21 9.36
C ILE A 129 20.25 14.69 9.21
N GLU A 130 20.74 15.31 10.27
CA GLU A 130 21.00 16.76 10.34
C GLU A 130 22.43 17.11 9.91
N SER A 131 23.39 16.26 10.29
CA SER A 131 24.78 16.45 9.91
C SER A 131 25.56 15.13 9.93
N ALA A 132 26.62 15.06 9.16
CA ALA A 132 27.50 13.91 9.07
C ALA A 132 28.98 14.32 9.16
N GLY A 133 29.30 15.31 10.00
CA GLY A 133 30.65 15.86 10.13
C GLY A 133 31.13 16.51 8.83
N GLU A 134 32.22 15.98 8.27
CA GLU A 134 32.81 16.45 6.99
C GLU A 134 32.18 15.76 5.76
N LEU A 135 31.28 14.81 5.94
CA LEU A 135 30.61 14.09 4.85
C LEU A 135 29.39 14.85 4.37
N ASP A 136 29.07 14.67 3.10
CA ASP A 136 27.82 15.16 2.53
C ASP A 136 26.60 14.42 3.12
N LEU A 137 25.43 15.02 3.02
CA LEU A 137 24.16 14.33 3.24
C LEU A 137 23.66 13.77 1.93
N GLY A 138 23.37 12.46 1.93
CA GLY A 138 22.81 11.81 0.76
C GLY A 138 21.36 12.25 0.48
N HIS A 139 20.85 11.85 -0.67
CA HIS A 139 19.45 12.16 -1.06
C HIS A 139 18.44 11.64 -0.03
N ASN A 140 18.66 10.43 0.48
CA ASN A 140 17.83 9.79 1.50
C ASN A 140 18.22 10.24 2.91
N LYS A 141 18.10 11.50 3.21
CA LYS A 141 18.41 12.07 4.54
C LYS A 141 17.21 12.12 5.47
N THR A 142 16.02 11.82 4.97
CA THR A 142 14.75 11.81 5.74
C THR A 142 14.08 10.45 5.60
N CYS A 143 13.59 9.93 6.71
CA CYS A 143 12.90 8.66 6.81
C CYS A 143 11.56 8.85 7.53
N THR A 144 10.46 8.46 6.90
CA THR A 144 9.11 8.51 7.50
C THR A 144 8.80 7.17 8.14
N VAL A 145 8.32 7.18 9.37
CA VAL A 145 7.88 5.98 10.09
C VAL A 145 6.39 6.06 10.32
N LYS A 146 5.69 5.00 9.87
CA LYS A 146 4.27 4.78 10.15
C LYS A 146 4.14 3.70 11.22
N ILE A 147 3.48 4.01 12.32
CA ILE A 147 3.06 3.06 13.36
C ILE A 147 1.64 2.63 13.01
N VAL A 148 1.46 1.34 12.78
CA VAL A 148 0.16 0.75 12.48
C VAL A 148 -0.53 0.40 13.79
N ASP A 149 -1.72 0.95 13.99
CA ASP A 149 -2.57 0.68 15.14
C ASP A 149 -3.24 -0.69 14.99
N LEU A 150 -3.09 -1.55 15.99
CA LEU A 150 -3.66 -2.89 16.03
C LEU A 150 -5.00 -2.94 16.79
N ASP A 151 -5.34 -1.89 17.52
CA ASP A 151 -6.54 -1.80 18.36
C ASP A 151 -7.75 -1.22 17.61
N HIS A 152 -7.75 -1.29 16.27
CA HIS A 152 -8.86 -0.79 15.46
C HIS A 152 -10.17 -1.46 15.87
N PRO A 153 -11.26 -0.71 16.14
CA PRO A 153 -12.55 -1.27 16.59
C PRO A 153 -13.09 -2.37 15.67
N LEU A 154 -12.78 -2.28 14.37
CA LEU A 154 -13.20 -3.25 13.36
C LEU A 154 -12.20 -4.36 13.09
N ALA A 155 -11.10 -4.49 13.85
CA ALA A 155 -10.03 -5.47 13.60
C ALA A 155 -10.56 -6.91 13.43
N ALA A 156 -11.63 -7.27 14.15
CA ALA A 156 -12.26 -8.58 14.06
C ALA A 156 -12.85 -8.89 12.66
N ILE A 157 -13.26 -7.86 11.92
CA ILE A 157 -13.91 -8.00 10.61
C ILE A 157 -13.03 -7.58 9.43
N LEU A 158 -11.91 -6.87 9.67
CA LEU A 158 -10.98 -6.49 8.61
C LEU A 158 -10.22 -7.70 8.08
N GLY A 159 -9.84 -7.66 6.80
CA GLY A 159 -9.00 -8.66 6.14
C GLY A 159 -9.64 -9.32 4.92
N GLU A 160 -9.06 -10.41 4.48
CA GLU A 160 -9.50 -11.14 3.30
C GLU A 160 -10.56 -12.20 3.64
N TYR A 161 -11.51 -12.34 2.73
CA TYR A 161 -12.59 -13.31 2.79
C TYR A 161 -12.65 -14.14 1.52
N ASN A 162 -12.77 -15.45 1.67
CA ASN A 162 -13.22 -16.31 0.57
C ASN A 162 -14.72 -16.17 0.43
N VAL A 163 -15.18 -15.78 -0.74
CA VAL A 163 -16.60 -15.65 -1.05
C VAL A 163 -17.03 -16.77 -1.98
N ALA A 164 -18.10 -17.42 -1.61
CA ALA A 164 -18.82 -18.37 -2.47
C ALA A 164 -20.23 -17.83 -2.71
N GLY A 165 -20.73 -17.99 -3.93
CA GLY A 165 -22.07 -17.56 -4.30
C GLY A 165 -22.51 -18.15 -5.62
N THR A 166 -23.71 -17.78 -6.08
CA THR A 166 -24.17 -18.06 -7.43
C THR A 166 -24.36 -16.78 -8.21
N PHE A 167 -23.84 -16.79 -9.42
CA PHE A 167 -24.05 -15.74 -10.39
C PHE A 167 -25.35 -15.99 -11.16
N TYR A 168 -25.96 -14.95 -11.70
CA TYR A 168 -27.20 -15.01 -12.47
C TYR A 168 -27.32 -16.26 -13.36
N GLY A 169 -28.41 -16.98 -13.17
CA GLY A 169 -28.65 -18.24 -13.88
C GLY A 169 -28.12 -19.48 -13.16
N GLY A 170 -27.71 -19.36 -11.87
CA GLY A 170 -27.33 -20.48 -11.01
C GLY A 170 -25.90 -20.97 -11.22
N SER A 171 -25.04 -20.22 -11.92
CA SER A 171 -23.64 -20.61 -12.09
C SER A 171 -22.85 -20.29 -10.80
N PRO A 172 -22.07 -21.27 -10.25
CA PRO A 172 -21.28 -21.03 -9.06
C PRO A 172 -20.16 -20.01 -9.34
N ALA A 173 -19.87 -19.16 -8.35
CA ALA A 173 -18.80 -18.19 -8.38
C ALA A 173 -18.03 -18.22 -7.06
N GLU A 174 -16.70 -18.14 -7.15
CA GLU A 174 -15.80 -18.03 -6.01
C GLU A 174 -14.78 -16.95 -6.29
N TRP A 175 -14.53 -16.10 -5.30
CA TRP A 175 -13.52 -15.02 -5.40
C TRP A 175 -13.02 -14.62 -4.02
N VAL A 176 -12.07 -13.69 -3.99
CA VAL A 176 -11.59 -13.07 -2.77
C VAL A 176 -12.16 -11.66 -2.68
N MET A 177 -12.72 -11.32 -1.53
CA MET A 177 -13.15 -9.98 -1.14
C MET A 177 -12.22 -9.50 -0.02
N THR A 178 -11.80 -8.25 -0.07
CA THR A 178 -11.03 -7.63 1.02
C THR A 178 -11.90 -6.59 1.71
N ILE A 179 -11.87 -6.57 3.03
CA ILE A 179 -12.52 -5.55 3.86
C ILE A 179 -11.42 -4.78 4.59
N ASP A 180 -11.25 -3.51 4.22
CA ASP A 180 -10.26 -2.60 4.80
C ASP A 180 -10.93 -1.50 5.63
N LYS A 181 -10.16 -0.91 6.56
CA LYS A 181 -10.61 0.22 7.38
C LYS A 181 -10.67 1.51 6.56
N ASP A 182 -11.59 2.40 6.90
CA ASP A 182 -11.50 3.80 6.48
C ASP A 182 -10.44 4.53 7.32
N GLU A 183 -9.68 5.44 6.70
CA GLU A 183 -8.60 6.17 7.39
C GLU A 183 -9.10 7.21 8.41
N LYS A 184 -10.37 7.61 8.32
CA LYS A 184 -10.93 8.75 9.06
C LYS A 184 -12.08 8.36 9.97
N ASP A 185 -12.87 7.37 9.55
CA ASP A 185 -14.08 6.95 10.27
C ASP A 185 -13.94 5.48 10.71
N PRO A 186 -13.77 5.22 12.02
CA PRO A 186 -13.58 3.87 12.54
C PRO A 186 -14.85 2.99 12.47
N THR A 187 -15.97 3.50 11.96
CA THR A 187 -17.22 2.74 11.76
C THR A 187 -17.46 2.39 10.30
N VAL A 188 -16.59 2.86 9.41
CA VAL A 188 -16.69 2.65 7.96
C VAL A 188 -15.63 1.66 7.50
N VAL A 189 -15.99 0.81 6.56
CA VAL A 189 -15.10 -0.12 5.86
C VAL A 189 -15.13 0.14 4.35
N TRP A 190 -14.00 -0.14 3.70
CA TRP A 190 -13.89 -0.25 2.26
C TRP A 190 -13.88 -1.72 1.86
N ILE A 191 -14.68 -2.08 0.89
CA ILE A 191 -14.87 -3.46 0.43
C ILE A 191 -14.44 -3.54 -1.01
N ASP A 192 -13.33 -4.25 -1.24
CA ASP A 192 -12.83 -4.53 -2.58
C ASP A 192 -13.51 -5.76 -3.16
N THR A 193 -13.85 -5.67 -4.44
CA THR A 193 -14.51 -6.74 -5.19
C THR A 193 -15.84 -7.19 -4.54
N PRO A 194 -16.81 -6.25 -4.34
CA PRO A 194 -18.04 -6.51 -3.58
C PRO A 194 -18.99 -7.53 -4.24
N VAL A 195 -18.79 -7.81 -5.52
CA VAL A 195 -19.50 -8.84 -6.30
C VAL A 195 -18.50 -9.63 -7.15
N TYR A 196 -18.91 -10.78 -7.68
CA TYR A 196 -18.06 -11.54 -8.58
C TYR A 196 -17.84 -10.81 -9.90
N PHE A 197 -16.58 -10.50 -10.19
CA PHE A 197 -16.15 -10.00 -11.50
C PHE A 197 -15.46 -11.13 -12.26
N SER A 198 -15.87 -11.35 -13.52
CA SER A 198 -15.19 -12.32 -14.37
C SER A 198 -13.70 -11.93 -14.53
N VAL A 199 -12.84 -12.90 -14.89
CA VAL A 199 -11.41 -12.65 -15.10
C VAL A 199 -11.15 -11.48 -16.06
N VAL A 200 -12.01 -11.31 -17.07
CA VAL A 200 -11.90 -10.18 -18.01
C VAL A 200 -12.27 -8.87 -17.33
N ALA A 201 -13.38 -8.82 -16.59
CA ALA A 201 -13.80 -7.62 -15.89
C ALA A 201 -12.84 -7.24 -14.75
N ALA A 202 -12.30 -8.23 -14.03
CA ALA A 202 -11.29 -7.99 -12.99
C ALA A 202 -9.98 -7.37 -13.53
N SER A 203 -9.69 -7.52 -14.82
CA SER A 203 -8.52 -6.89 -15.44
C SER A 203 -8.71 -5.40 -15.77
N TRP A 204 -9.91 -4.85 -15.61
CA TRP A 204 -10.21 -3.46 -15.98
C TRP A 204 -9.91 -2.45 -14.88
N GLY A 205 -9.66 -2.89 -13.65
CA GLY A 205 -9.28 -2.02 -12.54
C GLY A 205 -9.81 -2.51 -11.20
N ASP A 206 -9.71 -1.63 -10.21
CA ASP A 206 -10.11 -1.90 -8.85
C ASP A 206 -11.59 -1.56 -8.64
N TYR A 207 -12.33 -2.44 -7.99
CA TYR A 207 -13.76 -2.31 -7.70
C TYR A 207 -13.95 -2.27 -6.20
N HIS A 208 -14.36 -1.13 -5.66
CA HIS A 208 -14.57 -0.97 -4.23
C HIS A 208 -15.82 -0.15 -3.91
N VAL A 209 -16.41 -0.44 -2.76
CA VAL A 209 -17.52 0.32 -2.16
C VAL A 209 -17.25 0.52 -0.68
N TYR A 210 -17.86 1.55 -0.08
CA TYR A 210 -17.84 1.67 1.37
C TYR A 210 -19.09 1.04 2.00
N GLY A 211 -18.93 0.54 3.22
CA GLY A 211 -20.01 0.03 4.06
C GLY A 211 -19.92 0.57 5.47
N ASN A 212 -21.08 0.72 6.12
CA ASN A 212 -21.19 1.11 7.52
C ASN A 212 -21.34 -0.14 8.38
N VAL A 213 -20.56 -0.22 9.46
CA VAL A 213 -20.58 -1.34 10.40
C VAL A 213 -21.43 -0.98 11.62
N SER A 214 -22.29 -1.91 12.06
CA SER A 214 -23.07 -1.75 13.29
C SER A 214 -22.19 -1.76 14.54
N GLU A 215 -22.63 -1.13 15.63
CA GLU A 215 -21.90 -1.06 16.91
C GLU A 215 -21.57 -2.43 17.49
N ASP A 216 -22.42 -3.43 17.25
CA ASP A 216 -22.20 -4.81 17.71
C ASP A 216 -21.33 -5.64 16.77
N LEU A 217 -20.80 -5.04 15.71
CA LEU A 217 -19.97 -5.66 14.66
C LEU A 217 -20.65 -6.85 13.95
N LYS A 218 -21.98 -6.90 13.93
CA LYS A 218 -22.74 -8.03 13.37
C LYS A 218 -23.34 -7.73 12.00
N THR A 219 -23.33 -6.48 11.57
CA THR A 219 -23.96 -6.05 10.33
C THR A 219 -23.05 -5.09 9.58
N ILE A 220 -22.92 -5.30 8.28
CA ILE A 220 -22.29 -4.35 7.35
C ILE A 220 -23.37 -3.91 6.37
N THR A 221 -23.66 -2.63 6.31
CA THR A 221 -24.66 -2.04 5.42
C THR A 221 -23.97 -1.22 4.33
N ILE A 222 -24.14 -1.63 3.08
CA ILE A 222 -23.52 -1.01 1.90
C ILE A 222 -24.60 -0.21 1.16
N PRO A 223 -24.53 1.12 1.12
CA PRO A 223 -25.47 1.93 0.34
C PRO A 223 -25.41 1.59 -1.17
N CYS A 224 -26.55 1.46 -1.80
CA CYS A 224 -26.65 1.36 -3.26
C CYS A 224 -26.41 2.71 -3.94
N GLY A 225 -26.11 2.69 -5.24
CA GLY A 225 -25.85 3.89 -6.03
C GLY A 225 -24.42 4.41 -5.96
N GLN A 226 -23.54 3.71 -5.24
CA GLN A 226 -22.12 4.07 -5.21
C GLN A 226 -21.45 3.75 -6.54
N PRO A 227 -20.56 4.64 -7.06
CA PRO A 227 -19.62 4.25 -8.08
C PRO A 227 -18.62 3.26 -7.49
N CYS A 228 -18.46 2.09 -8.12
CA CYS A 228 -17.62 1.03 -7.59
C CYS A 228 -16.40 0.66 -8.48
N GLY A 229 -16.11 1.48 -9.51
CA GLY A 229 -15.00 1.25 -10.42
C GLY A 229 -15.44 0.81 -11.81
N PRO A 230 -14.51 0.50 -12.72
CA PRO A 230 -13.07 0.65 -12.54
C PRO A 230 -12.62 2.10 -12.45
N ASN A 231 -11.59 2.37 -11.66
CA ASN A 231 -10.96 3.69 -11.56
C ASN A 231 -9.92 3.94 -12.68
N SER A 232 -9.97 3.20 -13.80
CA SER A 232 -9.01 3.35 -14.86
C SER A 232 -9.33 4.61 -15.68
N GLU A 233 -8.29 5.35 -16.09
CA GLU A 233 -8.40 6.46 -17.06
C GLU A 233 -8.80 5.97 -18.47
N GLU A 234 -8.75 4.66 -18.69
CA GLU A 234 -9.19 4.02 -19.93
C GLU A 234 -10.58 3.43 -19.74
N PRO A 235 -11.54 3.76 -20.62
CA PRO A 235 -12.89 3.20 -20.55
C PRO A 235 -12.83 1.69 -20.77
N ALA A 236 -13.38 0.93 -19.86
CA ALA A 236 -13.49 -0.52 -20.00
C ALA A 236 -14.35 -0.92 -21.22
N TRP A 237 -15.29 -0.02 -21.60
CA TRP A 237 -16.27 -0.24 -22.66
C TRP A 237 -16.65 1.08 -23.34
N GLY A 238 -16.32 1.22 -24.62
CA GLY A 238 -16.72 2.36 -25.43
C GLY A 238 -15.89 3.63 -25.23
N ASP A 239 -16.31 4.70 -25.91
CA ASP A 239 -15.58 5.98 -25.97
C ASP A 239 -15.83 6.92 -24.78
N ASP A 240 -16.62 6.50 -23.76
CA ASP A 240 -16.97 7.35 -22.64
C ASP A 240 -16.06 7.10 -21.43
N LYS A 241 -15.09 7.98 -21.24
CA LYS A 241 -14.15 7.98 -20.13
C LYS A 241 -14.78 8.19 -18.74
N ASN A 242 -16.09 8.45 -18.67
CA ASN A 242 -16.84 8.64 -17.44
C ASN A 242 -17.73 7.43 -17.10
N ASP A 243 -17.64 6.35 -17.88
CA ASP A 243 -18.41 5.16 -17.60
C ASP A 243 -17.76 4.41 -16.41
N THR A 244 -18.45 4.40 -15.29
CA THR A 244 -18.09 3.66 -14.08
C THR A 244 -19.17 2.64 -13.77
N PHE A 245 -18.82 1.61 -13.01
CA PHE A 245 -19.84 0.69 -12.49
C PHE A 245 -20.58 1.33 -11.32
N ILE A 246 -21.86 1.05 -11.23
CA ILE A 246 -22.71 1.39 -10.09
C ILE A 246 -23.00 0.11 -9.32
N PHE A 247 -22.79 0.16 -8.00
CA PHE A 247 -23.17 -0.90 -7.08
C PHE A 247 -24.62 -0.75 -6.66
N GLY A 248 -25.34 -1.85 -6.56
CA GLY A 248 -26.72 -1.86 -6.10
C GLY A 248 -27.28 -3.26 -5.98
N THR A 249 -28.58 -3.39 -6.17
CA THR A 249 -29.33 -4.68 -6.17
C THR A 249 -30.05 -4.88 -7.48
N TRP A 250 -30.53 -6.11 -7.69
CA TRP A 250 -31.35 -6.47 -8.83
C TRP A 250 -32.50 -7.39 -8.45
N GLU A 251 -33.53 -7.47 -9.28
CA GLU A 251 -34.67 -8.37 -9.14
C GLU A 251 -34.88 -9.23 -10.40
N PRO A 252 -35.55 -10.39 -10.28
CA PRO A 252 -35.91 -11.23 -11.43
C PRO A 252 -36.62 -10.43 -12.54
N GLY A 253 -36.14 -10.60 -13.78
CA GLY A 253 -36.50 -9.76 -14.93
C GLY A 253 -35.45 -8.70 -15.23
N ILE A 254 -34.33 -8.69 -14.45
CA ILE A 254 -33.16 -7.80 -14.57
C ILE A 254 -33.57 -6.32 -14.38
N TYR A 255 -34.27 -6.06 -13.31
CA TYR A 255 -34.51 -4.70 -12.84
C TYR A 255 -33.39 -4.32 -11.88
N LEU A 256 -32.62 -3.29 -12.20
CA LEU A 256 -31.47 -2.80 -11.45
C LEU A 256 -31.91 -1.63 -10.55
N HIS A 257 -31.45 -1.65 -9.29
CA HIS A 257 -31.80 -0.66 -8.27
C HIS A 257 -30.54 -0.02 -7.71
N ASP A 258 -30.39 1.28 -7.93
CA ASP A 258 -29.29 2.12 -7.42
C ASP A 258 -29.67 2.84 -6.11
N SER A 259 -30.73 2.42 -5.46
CA SER A 259 -31.21 2.97 -4.19
C SER A 259 -31.43 1.86 -3.16
N GLY A 260 -31.45 2.23 -1.87
CA GLY A 260 -31.51 1.27 -0.79
C GLY A 260 -30.14 0.83 -0.31
N VAL A 261 -30.05 -0.37 0.22
CA VAL A 261 -28.83 -0.93 0.84
C VAL A 261 -28.72 -2.41 0.54
N VAL A 262 -27.47 -2.92 0.54
CA VAL A 262 -27.14 -4.34 0.67
C VAL A 262 -26.67 -4.57 2.09
N THR A 263 -27.22 -5.58 2.77
CA THR A 263 -26.87 -5.87 4.16
C THR A 263 -26.25 -7.24 4.30
N PHE A 264 -25.03 -7.29 4.82
CA PHE A 264 -24.38 -8.53 5.25
C PHE A 264 -24.53 -8.70 6.75
N THR A 265 -24.92 -9.91 7.19
CA THR A 265 -25.09 -10.24 8.60
C THR A 265 -24.17 -11.40 8.99
N GLN A 266 -23.47 -11.24 10.11
CA GLN A 266 -22.60 -12.27 10.66
C GLN A 266 -23.43 -13.39 11.28
N GLN A 267 -23.16 -14.61 10.89
CA GLN A 267 -23.80 -15.81 11.38
C GLN A 267 -23.10 -16.33 12.66
N ALA A 268 -23.76 -17.25 13.36
CA ALA A 268 -23.22 -17.83 14.60
C ALA A 268 -21.91 -18.61 14.40
N ASP A 269 -21.64 -19.11 13.19
CA ASP A 269 -20.41 -19.79 12.83
C ASP A 269 -19.27 -18.88 12.37
N GLY A 270 -19.54 -17.54 12.38
CA GLY A 270 -18.58 -16.52 11.99
C GLY A 270 -18.57 -16.17 10.49
N THR A 271 -19.35 -16.87 9.67
CA THR A 271 -19.54 -16.48 8.26
C THR A 271 -20.44 -15.25 8.16
N TRP A 272 -20.37 -14.56 6.99
CA TRP A 272 -21.28 -13.46 6.67
C TRP A 272 -22.15 -13.86 5.48
N THR A 273 -23.43 -13.51 5.57
CA THR A 273 -24.41 -13.78 4.52
C THR A 273 -25.24 -12.56 4.23
N THR A 274 -25.85 -12.51 3.05
CA THR A 274 -26.86 -11.50 2.70
C THR A 274 -28.07 -12.18 2.08
N GLU A 275 -29.27 -11.71 2.38
CA GLU A 275 -30.51 -12.10 1.69
C GLU A 275 -30.74 -11.27 0.43
N ASP A 276 -30.00 -10.16 0.30
CA ASP A 276 -30.08 -9.28 -0.86
C ASP A 276 -29.47 -9.94 -2.12
N ALA A 277 -29.68 -9.30 -3.25
CA ALA A 277 -29.14 -9.66 -4.55
C ALA A 277 -28.13 -8.57 -5.01
N PRO A 278 -26.89 -8.59 -4.53
CA PRO A 278 -25.90 -7.58 -4.91
C PRO A 278 -25.61 -7.61 -6.40
N ALA A 279 -25.42 -6.43 -6.97
CA ALA A 279 -25.14 -6.26 -8.40
C ALA A 279 -24.19 -5.09 -8.65
N ALA A 280 -23.48 -5.15 -9.78
CA ALA A 280 -22.78 -4.01 -10.33
C ALA A 280 -22.99 -3.95 -11.84
N TRP A 281 -23.17 -2.74 -12.38
CA TRP A 281 -23.42 -2.54 -13.80
C TRP A 281 -22.84 -1.20 -14.28
N PRO A 282 -22.48 -1.09 -15.59
CA PRO A 282 -22.04 0.18 -16.16
C PRO A 282 -23.13 1.25 -16.07
N LYS A 283 -22.75 2.44 -15.63
CA LYS A 283 -23.69 3.57 -15.45
C LYS A 283 -24.33 4.04 -16.75
N VAL A 284 -23.58 4.03 -17.84
CA VAL A 284 -23.99 4.61 -19.14
C VAL A 284 -24.45 3.51 -20.11
N SER A 285 -23.73 2.41 -20.20
CA SER A 285 -24.05 1.31 -21.12
C SER A 285 -24.63 0.11 -20.38
N VAL A 286 -25.94 0.09 -20.21
CA VAL A 286 -26.63 -1.03 -19.61
C VAL A 286 -26.68 -2.20 -20.60
N SER A 287 -25.56 -2.93 -20.71
CA SER A 287 -25.47 -4.17 -21.51
C SER A 287 -25.59 -5.38 -20.60
N LEU A 288 -26.46 -6.31 -20.94
CA LEU A 288 -26.62 -7.56 -20.20
C LEU A 288 -25.31 -8.39 -20.06
N TYR A 289 -24.37 -8.21 -20.99
CA TYR A 289 -23.11 -8.92 -20.99
C TYR A 289 -22.07 -8.39 -20.00
N VAL A 290 -22.35 -7.26 -19.36
CA VAL A 290 -21.41 -6.56 -18.46
C VAL A 290 -21.98 -6.36 -17.06
N GLN A 291 -23.16 -6.91 -16.79
CA GLN A 291 -23.79 -6.84 -15.49
C GLN A 291 -23.27 -7.97 -14.60
N MET A 292 -22.89 -7.62 -13.38
CA MET A 292 -22.46 -8.55 -12.35
C MET A 292 -23.62 -8.74 -11.38
N LEU A 293 -24.38 -9.82 -11.54
CA LEU A 293 -25.64 -10.08 -10.83
C LEU A 293 -25.48 -11.32 -9.95
N MET A 294 -25.43 -11.14 -8.63
CA MET A 294 -25.39 -12.27 -7.69
C MET A 294 -26.83 -12.69 -7.36
N ASP A 295 -27.09 -13.99 -7.35
CA ASP A 295 -28.42 -14.51 -6.99
C ASP A 295 -28.77 -14.14 -5.53
N PRO A 296 -30.05 -13.81 -5.25
CA PRO A 296 -30.48 -13.45 -3.89
C PRO A 296 -30.12 -14.52 -2.86
N GLY A 297 -29.59 -14.12 -1.72
CA GLY A 297 -29.26 -15.02 -0.63
C GLY A 297 -28.13 -16.02 -0.92
N SER A 298 -27.42 -15.87 -2.04
CA SER A 298 -26.42 -16.86 -2.45
C SER A 298 -25.01 -16.63 -1.91
N MET A 299 -24.71 -15.40 -1.45
CA MET A 299 -23.34 -15.05 -1.04
C MET A 299 -23.04 -15.47 0.39
N VAL A 300 -21.92 -16.16 0.57
CA VAL A 300 -21.35 -16.55 1.85
C VAL A 300 -19.89 -16.12 1.89
N LEU A 301 -19.50 -15.30 2.87
CA LEU A 301 -18.15 -14.85 3.10
C LEU A 301 -17.54 -15.60 4.28
N THR A 302 -16.36 -16.16 4.08
CA THR A 302 -15.60 -16.88 5.13
C THR A 302 -14.24 -16.21 5.28
N LYS A 303 -13.93 -15.68 6.47
CA LYS A 303 -12.65 -15.04 6.75
C LYS A 303 -11.50 -16.02 6.54
N LYS A 304 -10.43 -15.57 5.89
CA LYS A 304 -9.21 -16.37 5.68
C LYS A 304 -8.37 -16.50 6.96
#